data_ca0de8575c728414416766c2a1b8726b
#
_entry.id   ca0de8575c728414416766c2a1b8726b
#
_cell.length_a   1.000
_cell.length_b   1.000
_cell.length_c   1.000
_cell.angle_alpha   90.00
_cell.angle_beta   90.00
_cell.angle_gamma   90.00
#
_symmetry.space_group_name_H-M   'P 1'
#
loop_
_entity.id
_entity.type
_entity.pdbx_description
1 polymer ?
#
loop_
_entity_poly.entity_id
_entity_poly.type
_entity_poly.pdbx_seq_one_letter_code
_entity_poly.pdbx_strand_id
1 'polypeptide(L)'
;MVGDEHTFDFWVQWVAPNGKVKAVRPKLVAWMDMRSRAIVGDVACVDANNQTLKESLVKMLYSHPGGVPHILHVDNGKDYTAKTMTGQSRKKRNIEFEFDAETVGFYQSIGIEEVGRSLPYQPWDKPIERFFSTVCSKFSKWFESYTGTLTGSKTYAKRQKDVDGMLERGELLTMEEFFEAWTEWKETKYHTREHRGLKDAGEKWVTPISLFENGERYEKAAPPREYAAMLLMKADTALSLIHI
;
A
#
# COMPACT_ATOMS: atom_id res chain seq x y z
N MET A 1 -1.58 -11.03 5.52
CA MET A 1 -1.61 -9.83 4.63
C MET A 1 -0.33 -9.71 3.85
N VAL A 2 -0.35 -9.15 2.64
CA VAL A 2 0.83 -8.83 1.84
C VAL A 2 0.86 -7.34 1.51
N GLY A 3 2.01 -6.70 1.70
CA GLY A 3 2.22 -5.29 1.42
C GLY A 3 3.22 -5.08 0.28
N ASP A 4 2.94 -4.08 -0.58
CA ASP A 4 3.85 -3.70 -1.65
C ASP A 4 3.55 -2.26 -2.12
N GLU A 5 4.47 -1.67 -2.88
CA GLU A 5 4.31 -0.36 -3.49
C GLU A 5 4.12 -0.47 -5.01
N HIS A 6 3.36 0.45 -5.57
CA HIS A 6 3.13 0.55 -7.01
C HIS A 6 3.26 1.99 -7.47
N THR A 7 3.98 2.22 -8.56
CA THR A 7 4.00 3.52 -9.25
C THR A 7 3.03 3.48 -10.41
N PHE A 8 2.01 4.34 -10.40
CA PHE A 8 1.02 4.40 -11.47
C PHE A 8 1.62 4.87 -12.80
N ASP A 9 1.04 4.40 -13.88
CA ASP A 9 1.50 4.68 -15.25
C ASP A 9 0.84 5.91 -15.87
N PHE A 10 0.57 6.95 -15.08
CA PHE A 10 0.03 8.25 -15.51
C PHE A 10 0.55 9.37 -14.63
N TRP A 11 0.33 10.62 -15.05
CA TRP A 11 0.78 11.81 -14.34
C TRP A 11 -0.39 12.54 -13.67
N VAL A 12 -0.08 13.12 -12.52
CA VAL A 12 -0.98 14.02 -11.77
C VAL A 12 -0.23 15.28 -11.40
N GLN A 13 -0.96 16.35 -11.11
CA GLN A 13 -0.37 17.57 -10.54
C GLN A 13 -0.23 17.42 -9.02
N TRP A 14 0.87 17.91 -8.52
CA TRP A 14 1.18 17.93 -7.10
C TRP A 14 1.79 19.26 -6.69
N VAL A 15 1.29 19.83 -5.59
CA VAL A 15 1.84 21.05 -5.01
C VAL A 15 2.93 20.68 -4.02
N ALA A 16 4.16 20.97 -4.36
CA ALA A 16 5.31 20.73 -3.49
C ALA A 16 5.27 21.65 -2.24
N PRO A 17 5.97 21.30 -1.14
CA PRO A 17 5.99 22.11 0.08
C PRO A 17 6.46 23.55 -0.11
N ASN A 18 7.20 23.82 -1.17
CA ASN A 18 7.65 25.17 -1.56
C ASN A 18 6.62 25.92 -2.43
N GLY A 19 5.40 25.42 -2.57
CA GLY A 19 4.33 26.01 -3.37
C GLY A 19 4.43 25.78 -4.88
N LYS A 20 5.48 25.10 -5.38
CA LYS A 20 5.61 24.80 -6.81
C LYS A 20 4.72 23.65 -7.20
N VAL A 21 3.94 23.85 -8.26
CA VAL A 21 3.16 22.78 -8.88
C VAL A 21 4.05 21.98 -9.82
N LYS A 22 3.98 20.66 -9.76
CA LYS A 22 4.77 19.74 -10.57
C LYS A 22 3.91 18.60 -11.06
N ALA A 23 4.20 18.09 -12.24
CA ALA A 23 3.70 16.80 -12.69
C ALA A 23 4.51 15.69 -12.03
N VAL A 24 3.81 14.75 -11.38
CA VAL A 24 4.42 13.58 -10.73
C VAL A 24 3.66 12.31 -11.10
N ARG A 25 4.34 11.17 -11.06
CA ARG A 25 3.66 9.88 -11.13
C ARG A 25 3.32 9.44 -9.71
N PRO A 26 2.04 9.30 -9.37
CA PRO A 26 1.67 8.92 -8.01
C PRO A 26 2.11 7.49 -7.70
N LYS A 27 2.39 7.25 -6.43
CA LYS A 27 2.65 5.93 -5.88
C LYS A 27 1.52 5.51 -4.95
N LEU A 28 1.33 4.22 -4.82
CA LEU A 28 0.42 3.59 -3.89
C LEU A 28 1.22 2.65 -2.99
N VAL A 29 1.09 2.81 -1.69
CA VAL A 29 1.45 1.79 -0.70
C VAL A 29 0.16 1.06 -0.34
N ALA A 30 0.10 -0.25 -0.54
CA ALA A 30 -1.13 -1.01 -0.35
C ALA A 30 -0.91 -2.32 0.39
N TRP A 31 -1.94 -2.72 1.15
CA TRP A 31 -2.03 -4.01 1.85
C TRP A 31 -3.21 -4.81 1.31
N MET A 32 -2.91 -6.04 0.93
CA MET A 32 -3.88 -6.99 0.41
C MET A 32 -4.05 -8.16 1.36
N ASP A 33 -5.29 -8.54 1.62
CA ASP A 33 -5.56 -9.84 2.23
C ASP A 33 -5.28 -10.96 1.22
N MET A 34 -4.40 -11.88 1.61
CA MET A 34 -3.92 -12.91 0.67
C MET A 34 -5.01 -13.90 0.27
N ARG A 35 -5.99 -14.18 1.12
CA ARG A 35 -7.08 -15.11 0.80
C ARG A 35 -8.12 -14.44 -0.08
N SER A 36 -8.69 -13.35 0.38
CA SER A 36 -9.80 -12.67 -0.30
C SER A 36 -9.37 -11.82 -1.50
N ARG A 37 -8.09 -11.40 -1.56
CA ARG A 37 -7.57 -10.42 -2.52
C ARG A 37 -8.08 -9.00 -2.31
N ALA A 38 -8.78 -8.73 -1.21
CA ALA A 38 -9.23 -7.38 -0.88
C ALA A 38 -8.05 -6.46 -0.54
N ILE A 39 -8.11 -5.23 -1.02
CA ILE A 39 -7.18 -4.16 -0.62
C ILE A 39 -7.77 -3.49 0.60
N VAL A 40 -7.09 -3.63 1.73
CA VAL A 40 -7.63 -3.28 3.05
C VAL A 40 -6.92 -2.11 3.72
N GLY A 41 -5.82 -1.64 3.16
CA GLY A 41 -5.11 -0.44 3.61
C GLY A 41 -4.28 0.12 2.47
N ASP A 42 -4.54 1.37 2.10
CA ASP A 42 -3.85 1.99 0.98
C ASP A 42 -3.64 3.50 1.22
N VAL A 43 -2.51 4.00 0.78
CA VAL A 43 -2.14 5.42 0.83
C VAL A 43 -1.51 5.81 -0.49
N ALA A 44 -2.05 6.86 -1.12
CA ALA A 44 -1.42 7.48 -2.28
C ALA A 44 -0.38 8.52 -1.82
N CYS A 45 0.77 8.54 -2.49
CA CYS A 45 1.87 9.44 -2.16
C CYS A 45 2.71 9.77 -3.40
N VAL A 46 3.56 10.77 -3.29
CA VAL A 46 4.57 11.08 -4.31
C VAL A 46 5.77 10.15 -4.12
N ASP A 47 6.23 10.01 -2.89
CA ASP A 47 7.33 9.13 -2.52
C ASP A 47 6.92 8.24 -1.35
N ALA A 48 7.00 6.92 -1.56
CA ALA A 48 6.79 5.96 -0.50
C ALA A 48 7.93 6.05 0.52
N ASN A 49 7.58 6.06 1.79
CA ASN A 49 8.53 6.12 2.90
C ASN A 49 7.93 5.45 4.15
N ASN A 50 8.71 5.38 5.23
CA ASN A 50 8.26 4.77 6.48
C ASN A 50 6.96 5.36 7.04
N GLN A 51 6.71 6.65 6.84
CA GLN A 51 5.50 7.30 7.33
C GLN A 51 4.27 6.86 6.54
N THR A 52 4.34 6.88 5.20
CA THR A 52 3.25 6.39 4.34
C THR A 52 2.96 4.91 4.56
N LEU A 53 4.00 4.12 4.84
CA LEU A 53 3.85 2.71 5.19
C LEU A 53 3.10 2.52 6.53
N LYS A 54 3.45 3.28 7.57
CA LYS A 54 2.75 3.26 8.86
C LYS A 54 1.29 3.69 8.70
N GLU A 55 1.02 4.74 7.95
CA GLU A 55 -0.33 5.23 7.67
C GLU A 55 -1.18 4.19 6.96
N SER A 56 -0.63 3.51 5.95
CA SER A 56 -1.33 2.44 5.24
C SER A 56 -1.64 1.23 6.14
N LEU A 57 -0.73 0.88 7.04
CA LEU A 57 -0.94 -0.15 8.07
C LEU A 57 -2.03 0.22 9.05
N VAL A 58 -2.02 1.46 9.55
CA VAL A 58 -3.08 1.94 10.45
C VAL A 58 -4.44 1.92 9.76
N LYS A 59 -4.52 2.33 8.49
CA LYS A 59 -5.77 2.19 7.71
C LYS A 59 -6.22 0.74 7.62
N MET A 60 -5.29 -0.20 7.38
CA MET A 60 -5.59 -1.63 7.33
C MET A 60 -6.18 -2.15 8.64
N LEU A 61 -5.62 -1.76 9.80
CA LEU A 61 -6.10 -2.21 11.11
C LEU A 61 -7.56 -1.83 11.37
N TYR A 62 -8.01 -0.70 10.82
CA TYR A 62 -9.37 -0.15 11.06
C TYR A 62 -10.28 -0.28 9.84
N SER A 63 -9.86 -0.92 8.75
CA SER A 63 -10.74 -1.28 7.64
C SER A 63 -11.76 -2.32 8.11
N HIS A 64 -13.05 -2.15 7.76
CA HIS A 64 -14.07 -3.14 8.15
C HIS A 64 -13.84 -4.47 7.43
N PRO A 65 -13.87 -5.60 8.14
CA PRO A 65 -14.11 -5.83 9.56
C PRO A 65 -12.94 -5.52 10.51
N GLY A 66 -11.77 -5.11 10.01
CA GLY A 66 -10.63 -4.66 10.80
C GLY A 66 -9.89 -5.75 11.58
N GLY A 67 -8.88 -5.31 12.32
CA GLY A 67 -8.09 -6.16 13.20
C GLY A 67 -6.61 -6.27 12.81
N VAL A 68 -5.83 -6.83 13.73
CA VAL A 68 -4.40 -7.09 13.53
C VAL A 68 -4.23 -8.39 12.77
N PRO A 69 -3.53 -8.42 11.61
CA PRO A 69 -3.24 -9.67 10.93
C PRO A 69 -2.24 -10.52 11.73
N HIS A 70 -2.40 -11.84 11.65
CA HIS A 70 -1.42 -12.76 12.25
C HIS A 70 -0.06 -12.61 11.59
N ILE A 71 -0.02 -12.65 10.25
CA ILE A 71 1.21 -12.63 9.47
C ILE A 71 1.17 -11.48 8.46
N LEU A 72 2.28 -10.72 8.38
CA LEU A 72 2.56 -9.81 7.29
C LEU A 72 3.62 -10.40 6.35
N HIS A 73 3.36 -10.36 5.06
CA HIS A 73 4.37 -10.57 4.03
C HIS A 73 4.78 -9.24 3.44
N VAL A 74 6.07 -8.94 3.50
CA VAL A 74 6.63 -7.66 3.01
C VAL A 74 7.77 -7.91 2.05
N ASP A 75 8.03 -6.95 1.17
CA ASP A 75 9.21 -6.98 0.33
C ASP A 75 10.48 -6.64 1.12
N ASN A 76 11.64 -6.99 0.56
CA ASN A 76 12.94 -6.64 1.12
C ASN A 76 13.29 -5.14 0.95
N GLY A 77 12.33 -4.30 0.60
CA GLY A 77 12.48 -2.85 0.47
C GLY A 77 12.99 -2.21 1.78
N LYS A 78 13.78 -1.13 1.66
CA LYS A 78 14.37 -0.46 2.82
C LYS A 78 13.31 0.05 3.81
N ASP A 79 12.18 0.52 3.29
CA ASP A 79 11.11 1.11 4.10
C ASP A 79 10.37 0.04 4.91
N TYR A 80 10.08 -1.11 4.32
CA TYR A 80 9.45 -2.24 5.01
C TYR A 80 10.34 -2.87 6.08
N THR A 81 11.66 -2.78 5.92
CA THR A 81 12.64 -3.41 6.82
C THR A 81 13.40 -2.42 7.69
N ALA A 82 13.02 -1.14 7.69
CA ALA A 82 13.67 -0.13 8.51
C ALA A 82 13.61 -0.47 10.01
N LYS A 83 14.60 -0.01 10.78
CA LYS A 83 14.65 -0.24 12.23
C LYS A 83 13.38 0.24 12.94
N THR A 84 12.81 1.36 12.50
CA THR A 84 11.56 1.92 13.05
C THR A 84 10.34 1.04 12.82
N MET A 85 10.39 0.14 11.83
CA MET A 85 9.31 -0.81 11.52
C MET A 85 9.52 -2.15 12.23
N THR A 86 10.75 -2.66 12.23
CA THR A 86 11.08 -4.00 12.74
C THR A 86 11.68 -3.99 14.15
N GLY A 87 12.17 -2.85 14.63
CA GLY A 87 12.93 -2.73 15.87
C GLY A 87 14.35 -3.28 15.80
N GLN A 88 14.79 -3.87 14.70
CA GLN A 88 16.06 -4.57 14.56
C GLN A 88 17.07 -3.82 13.70
N SER A 89 18.37 -4.00 14.02
CA SER A 89 19.45 -3.49 13.18
C SER A 89 19.57 -4.27 11.87
N ARG A 90 20.15 -3.64 10.83
CA ARG A 90 20.31 -4.24 9.49
C ARG A 90 21.04 -5.60 9.49
N LYS A 91 21.97 -5.83 10.43
CA LYS A 91 22.70 -7.09 10.53
C LYS A 91 21.83 -8.25 11.04
N LYS A 92 20.90 -7.98 11.96
CA LYS A 92 19.98 -9.01 12.51
C LYS A 92 18.83 -9.37 11.57
N ARG A 93 18.50 -8.51 10.58
CA ARG A 93 17.37 -8.71 9.65
C ARG A 93 17.57 -9.78 8.58
N ASN A 94 18.76 -10.33 8.44
CA ASN A 94 19.07 -11.38 7.44
C ASN A 94 18.78 -12.80 7.89
N ILE A 95 18.35 -12.99 9.13
CA ILE A 95 18.01 -14.27 9.73
C ILE A 95 16.54 -14.20 10.15
N GLU A 96 15.82 -15.31 10.20
CA GLU A 96 14.40 -15.40 10.52
C GLU A 96 13.86 -14.34 11.47
N PHE A 97 12.70 -13.75 11.11
CA PHE A 97 12.11 -12.64 11.86
C PHE A 97 11.51 -13.15 13.17
N GLU A 98 12.35 -13.33 14.18
CA GLU A 98 11.89 -13.34 15.58
C GLU A 98 11.97 -11.90 16.10
N PHE A 99 10.88 -11.40 16.66
CA PHE A 99 10.89 -10.13 17.37
C PHE A 99 11.72 -10.28 18.64
N ASP A 100 12.85 -9.59 18.70
CA ASP A 100 13.68 -9.54 19.91
C ASP A 100 12.94 -8.72 20.99
N ALA A 101 12.76 -9.29 22.17
CA ALA A 101 12.04 -8.67 23.30
C ALA A 101 12.63 -7.31 23.72
N GLU A 102 13.90 -7.05 23.40
CA GLU A 102 14.59 -5.79 23.75
C GLU A 102 14.37 -4.67 22.71
N THR A 103 13.84 -4.99 21.51
CA THR A 103 13.71 -4.03 20.41
C THR A 103 12.26 -3.97 19.91
N VAL A 104 11.54 -2.95 20.33
CA VAL A 104 10.14 -2.73 19.92
C VAL A 104 10.12 -2.01 18.57
N GLY A 105 9.64 -2.69 17.52
CA GLY A 105 9.36 -2.09 16.22
C GLY A 105 7.88 -1.74 16.07
N PHE A 106 7.57 -0.98 15.04
CA PHE A 106 6.19 -0.58 14.75
C PHE A 106 5.27 -1.79 14.58
N TYR A 107 5.71 -2.82 13.86
CA TYR A 107 4.92 -4.05 13.66
C TYR A 107 4.54 -4.70 14.99
N GLN A 108 5.50 -4.85 15.90
CA GLN A 108 5.28 -5.42 17.22
C GLN A 108 4.37 -4.53 18.07
N SER A 109 4.54 -3.20 18.02
CA SER A 109 3.74 -2.25 18.82
C SER A 109 2.27 -2.23 18.42
N ILE A 110 1.92 -2.57 17.17
CA ILE A 110 0.53 -2.75 16.73
C ILE A 110 0.03 -4.19 16.90
N GLY A 111 0.87 -5.08 17.43
CA GLY A 111 0.50 -6.44 17.80
C GLY A 111 0.65 -7.49 16.70
N ILE A 112 1.41 -7.24 15.65
CA ILE A 112 1.72 -8.23 14.60
C ILE A 112 2.72 -9.25 15.17
N GLU A 113 2.41 -10.52 15.02
CA GLU A 113 3.19 -11.63 15.60
C GLU A 113 4.30 -12.09 14.67
N GLU A 114 4.01 -12.17 13.38
CA GLU A 114 4.94 -12.68 12.39
C GLU A 114 5.08 -11.73 11.19
N VAL A 115 6.33 -11.48 10.79
CA VAL A 115 6.63 -10.74 9.56
C VAL A 115 7.48 -11.62 8.66
N GLY A 116 6.85 -12.21 7.64
CA GLY A 116 7.52 -12.98 6.60
C GLY A 116 8.09 -12.05 5.51
N ARG A 117 9.19 -12.47 4.91
CA ARG A 117 9.75 -11.83 3.72
C ARG A 117 9.45 -12.68 2.51
N SER A 118 9.05 -12.05 1.43
CA SER A 118 8.97 -12.72 0.15
C SER A 118 10.37 -13.16 -0.28
N LEU A 119 10.49 -14.41 -0.69
CA LEU A 119 11.75 -14.93 -1.24
C LEU A 119 12.03 -14.22 -2.57
N PRO A 120 13.29 -13.83 -2.82
CA PRO A 120 13.67 -13.25 -4.10
C PRO A 120 13.31 -14.20 -5.26
N TYR A 121 12.78 -13.63 -6.35
CA TYR A 121 12.43 -14.36 -7.59
C TYR A 121 11.29 -15.38 -7.49
N GLN A 122 10.38 -15.27 -6.50
CA GLN A 122 9.15 -16.05 -6.40
C GLN A 122 7.90 -15.18 -6.53
N PRO A 123 7.54 -14.71 -7.75
CA PRO A 123 6.41 -13.80 -7.96
C PRO A 123 5.04 -14.43 -7.68
N TRP A 124 4.92 -15.74 -7.64
CA TRP A 124 3.68 -16.45 -7.29
C TRP A 124 3.29 -16.31 -5.82
N ASP A 125 4.24 -15.99 -4.94
CA ASP A 125 3.98 -15.78 -3.51
C ASP A 125 3.33 -14.41 -3.24
N LYS A 126 3.30 -13.52 -4.25
CA LYS A 126 2.76 -12.17 -4.13
C LYS A 126 1.54 -11.93 -5.02
N PRO A 127 0.33 -12.26 -4.55
CA PRO A 127 -0.88 -11.96 -5.32
C PRO A 127 -1.09 -10.47 -5.60
N ILE A 128 -0.47 -9.60 -4.82
CA ILE A 128 -0.52 -8.14 -5.00
C ILE A 128 0.15 -7.67 -6.30
N GLU A 129 1.19 -8.36 -6.79
CA GLU A 129 1.81 -8.04 -8.09
C GLU A 129 0.82 -8.25 -9.25
N ARG A 130 0.02 -9.34 -9.20
CA ARG A 130 -1.06 -9.57 -10.18
C ARG A 130 -2.15 -8.51 -10.08
N PHE A 131 -2.44 -8.05 -8.88
CA PHE A 131 -3.37 -6.93 -8.69
C PHE A 131 -2.83 -5.66 -9.35
N PHE A 132 -1.55 -5.29 -9.16
CA PHE A 132 -0.97 -4.13 -9.83
C PHE A 132 -0.98 -4.25 -11.35
N SER A 133 -0.78 -5.44 -11.90
CA SER A 133 -0.99 -5.67 -13.34
C SER A 133 -2.45 -5.39 -13.77
N THR A 134 -3.42 -5.70 -12.91
CA THR A 134 -4.82 -5.35 -13.15
C THR A 134 -5.05 -3.84 -13.08
N VAL A 135 -4.43 -3.16 -12.12
CA VAL A 135 -4.44 -1.68 -12.00
C VAL A 135 -3.90 -1.03 -13.27
N CYS A 136 -2.73 -1.44 -13.75
CA CYS A 136 -2.15 -0.92 -15.00
C CYS A 136 -3.09 -1.11 -16.20
N SER A 137 -3.75 -2.25 -16.30
CA SER A 137 -4.56 -2.61 -17.47
C SER A 137 -6.00 -2.09 -17.42
N LYS A 138 -6.58 -1.89 -16.24
CA LYS A 138 -8.02 -1.61 -16.04
C LYS A 138 -8.31 -0.25 -15.38
N PHE A 139 -7.31 0.39 -14.79
CA PHE A 139 -7.44 1.70 -14.17
C PHE A 139 -6.54 2.74 -14.84
N SER A 140 -5.21 2.54 -14.85
CA SER A 140 -4.26 3.56 -15.34
C SER A 140 -4.49 3.98 -16.80
N LYS A 141 -5.00 3.10 -17.64
CA LYS A 141 -5.25 3.37 -19.08
C LYS A 141 -6.36 4.38 -19.36
N TRP A 142 -7.21 4.68 -18.38
CA TRP A 142 -8.33 5.60 -18.56
C TRP A 142 -7.92 7.07 -18.43
N PHE A 143 -6.72 7.34 -17.94
CA PHE A 143 -6.23 8.71 -17.76
C PHE A 143 -5.59 9.23 -19.04
N GLU A 144 -5.90 10.46 -19.42
CA GLU A 144 -5.30 11.12 -20.60
C GLU A 144 -3.78 11.24 -20.48
N SER A 145 -3.29 11.41 -19.26
CA SER A 145 -1.86 11.47 -18.92
C SER A 145 -1.16 10.10 -18.85
N TYR A 146 -1.80 9.03 -19.36
CA TYR A 146 -1.25 7.67 -19.34
C TYR A 146 0.04 7.54 -20.16
N THR A 147 1.09 7.00 -19.53
CA THR A 147 2.44 6.90 -20.11
C THR A 147 2.69 5.62 -20.92
N GLY A 148 1.85 4.57 -20.72
CA GLY A 148 2.03 3.23 -21.28
C GLY A 148 2.62 2.23 -20.27
N THR A 149 2.30 0.95 -20.46
CA THR A 149 2.65 -0.14 -19.53
C THR A 149 4.13 -0.53 -19.51
N LEU A 150 4.95 -0.03 -20.41
CA LEU A 150 6.38 -0.32 -20.49
C LEU A 150 7.18 0.96 -20.19
N THR A 151 6.98 1.53 -19.02
CA THR A 151 7.77 2.64 -18.50
C THR A 151 9.23 2.20 -18.36
N GLY A 152 10.09 2.70 -19.26
CA GLY A 152 11.48 2.28 -19.38
C GLY A 152 11.85 1.80 -20.79
N SER A 153 10.90 1.38 -21.59
CA SER A 153 11.10 1.14 -23.01
C SER A 153 11.19 2.49 -23.75
N LYS A 154 12.32 2.76 -24.41
CA LYS A 154 12.55 3.97 -25.21
C LYS A 154 11.45 4.22 -26.26
N THR A 155 10.71 3.20 -26.66
CA THR A 155 9.69 3.25 -27.70
C THR A 155 8.33 3.73 -27.16
N TYR A 156 8.00 3.42 -25.92
CA TYR A 156 6.70 3.74 -25.29
C TYR A 156 6.74 4.96 -24.37
N ALA A 157 7.90 5.32 -23.83
CA ALA A 157 8.11 6.56 -23.08
C ALA A 157 7.82 7.83 -23.91
N LYS A 158 7.61 7.68 -25.22
CA LYS A 158 7.26 8.77 -26.14
C LYS A 158 5.75 9.05 -26.22
N ARG A 159 4.88 8.26 -25.59
CA ARG A 159 3.41 8.45 -25.72
C ARG A 159 2.93 9.73 -25.03
N GLN A 160 3.54 10.11 -23.93
CA GLN A 160 3.20 11.36 -23.24
C GLN A 160 4.35 12.36 -23.35
N LYS A 161 4.37 13.06 -24.47
CA LYS A 161 5.44 14.02 -24.80
C LYS A 161 5.21 15.42 -24.23
N ASP A 162 4.01 15.73 -23.78
CA ASP A 162 3.59 17.09 -23.43
C ASP A 162 3.02 17.18 -22.01
N VAL A 163 3.66 16.48 -21.07
CA VAL A 163 3.23 16.48 -19.65
C VAL A 163 3.29 17.89 -19.07
N ASP A 164 4.34 18.64 -19.40
CA ASP A 164 4.49 20.03 -18.94
C ASP A 164 3.39 20.94 -19.53
N GLY A 165 3.07 20.79 -20.80
CA GLY A 165 1.96 21.50 -21.43
C GLY A 165 0.60 21.10 -20.85
N MET A 166 0.37 19.84 -20.52
CA MET A 166 -0.84 19.39 -19.81
C MET A 166 -0.94 20.04 -18.42
N LEU A 167 0.20 20.13 -17.71
CA LEU A 167 0.24 20.79 -16.41
C LEU A 167 -0.12 22.29 -16.52
N GLU A 168 0.47 22.98 -17.49
CA GLU A 168 0.22 24.41 -17.74
C GLU A 168 -1.26 24.69 -18.12
N ARG A 169 -1.90 23.77 -18.86
CA ARG A 169 -3.32 23.89 -19.26
C ARG A 169 -4.29 23.40 -18.18
N GLY A 170 -3.79 22.87 -17.03
CA GLY A 170 -4.62 22.33 -15.95
C GLY A 170 -5.36 21.04 -16.33
N GLU A 171 -4.81 20.23 -17.23
CA GLU A 171 -5.40 18.97 -17.72
C GLU A 171 -5.02 17.76 -16.84
N LEU A 172 -4.09 17.92 -15.89
CA LEU A 172 -3.71 16.87 -14.96
C LEU A 172 -4.60 16.89 -13.73
N LEU A 173 -5.07 15.72 -13.31
CA LEU A 173 -5.77 15.58 -12.03
C LEU A 173 -4.86 15.97 -10.86
N THR A 174 -5.46 16.49 -9.80
CA THR A 174 -4.79 16.65 -8.52
C THR A 174 -4.55 15.29 -7.85
N MET A 175 -3.70 15.24 -6.82
CA MET A 175 -3.52 14.03 -6.01
C MET A 175 -4.82 13.61 -5.32
N GLU A 176 -5.66 14.56 -4.90
CA GLU A 176 -6.96 14.31 -4.26
C GLU A 176 -7.95 13.71 -5.25
N GLU A 177 -8.17 14.33 -6.40
CA GLU A 177 -9.05 13.81 -7.46
C GLU A 177 -8.63 12.41 -7.93
N PHE A 178 -7.32 12.19 -8.07
CA PHE A 178 -6.80 10.86 -8.37
C PHE A 178 -7.16 9.85 -7.28
N PHE A 179 -6.96 10.21 -5.99
CA PHE A 179 -7.22 9.28 -4.89
C PHE A 179 -8.71 9.00 -4.71
N GLU A 180 -9.57 9.95 -5.00
CA GLU A 180 -11.02 9.73 -5.08
C GLU A 180 -11.38 8.75 -6.20
N ALA A 181 -10.89 8.97 -7.42
CA ALA A 181 -11.09 8.07 -8.55
C ALA A 181 -10.54 6.65 -8.29
N TRP A 182 -9.38 6.57 -7.62
CA TRP A 182 -8.79 5.32 -7.18
C TRP A 182 -9.70 4.58 -6.19
N THR A 183 -10.17 5.29 -5.17
CA THR A 183 -11.04 4.71 -4.12
C THR A 183 -12.34 4.21 -4.73
N GLU A 184 -12.99 5.02 -5.57
CA GLU A 184 -14.20 4.61 -6.29
C GLU A 184 -13.97 3.36 -7.13
N TRP A 185 -12.93 3.34 -7.96
CA TRP A 185 -12.62 2.20 -8.80
C TRP A 185 -12.33 0.93 -7.96
N LYS A 186 -11.53 1.06 -6.91
CA LYS A 186 -11.21 -0.03 -5.99
C LYS A 186 -12.46 -0.64 -5.38
N GLU A 187 -13.34 0.20 -4.84
CA GLU A 187 -14.53 -0.24 -4.11
C GLU A 187 -15.64 -0.71 -5.03
N THR A 188 -15.91 -0.02 -6.14
CA THR A 188 -17.07 -0.31 -7.00
C THR A 188 -16.75 -1.28 -8.13
N LYS A 189 -15.50 -1.42 -8.56
CA LYS A 189 -15.11 -2.26 -9.70
C LYS A 189 -14.23 -3.44 -9.29
N TYR A 190 -13.20 -3.20 -8.47
CA TYR A 190 -12.27 -4.26 -8.11
C TYR A 190 -12.82 -5.15 -7.00
N HIS A 191 -13.29 -4.59 -5.90
CA HIS A 191 -13.76 -5.32 -4.73
C HIS A 191 -15.06 -6.10 -4.98
N THR A 192 -15.91 -5.60 -5.86
CA THR A 192 -17.24 -6.19 -6.15
C THR A 192 -17.24 -7.16 -7.34
N ARG A 193 -16.15 -7.20 -8.12
CA ARG A 193 -16.05 -8.11 -9.25
C ARG A 193 -15.75 -9.53 -8.78
N GLU A 194 -16.38 -10.51 -9.41
CA GLU A 194 -16.03 -11.92 -9.25
C GLU A 194 -14.60 -12.20 -9.70
N HIS A 195 -13.84 -12.89 -8.87
CA HIS A 195 -12.47 -13.29 -9.16
C HIS A 195 -12.41 -14.76 -9.50
N ARG A 196 -11.91 -15.06 -10.71
CA ARG A 196 -11.76 -16.46 -11.16
C ARG A 196 -10.94 -17.30 -10.18
N GLY A 197 -9.84 -16.75 -9.63
CA GLY A 197 -9.00 -17.46 -8.67
C GLY A 197 -9.73 -17.83 -7.37
N LEU A 198 -10.74 -17.07 -6.94
CA LEU A 198 -11.57 -17.42 -5.80
C LEU A 198 -12.57 -18.54 -6.16
N LYS A 199 -13.14 -18.49 -7.37
CA LYS A 199 -13.98 -19.57 -7.89
C LYS A 199 -13.22 -20.89 -8.04
N ASP A 200 -12.03 -20.83 -8.63
CA ASP A 200 -11.16 -21.99 -8.85
C ASP A 200 -10.68 -22.61 -7.52
N ALA A 201 -10.54 -21.79 -6.45
CA ALA A 201 -10.24 -22.24 -5.08
C ALA A 201 -11.47 -22.82 -4.34
N GLY A 202 -12.66 -22.77 -4.92
CA GLY A 202 -13.88 -23.29 -4.30
C GLY A 202 -14.42 -22.39 -3.15
N GLU A 203 -14.04 -21.12 -3.12
CA GLU A 203 -14.53 -20.21 -2.10
C GLU A 203 -16.03 -19.94 -2.25
N LYS A 204 -16.73 -19.89 -1.12
CA LYS A 204 -18.17 -19.60 -1.09
C LYS A 204 -18.50 -18.20 -1.59
N TRP A 205 -17.65 -17.23 -1.22
CA TRP A 205 -17.76 -15.85 -1.67
C TRP A 205 -16.68 -15.58 -2.71
N VAL A 206 -17.07 -15.17 -3.89
CA VAL A 206 -16.19 -15.08 -5.07
C VAL A 206 -15.78 -13.65 -5.43
N THR A 207 -16.20 -12.66 -4.64
CA THR A 207 -15.72 -11.28 -4.75
C THR A 207 -14.77 -10.96 -3.59
N PRO A 208 -13.74 -10.13 -3.79
CA PRO A 208 -12.78 -9.80 -2.74
C PRO A 208 -13.43 -9.31 -1.46
N ILE A 209 -14.35 -8.34 -1.56
CA ILE A 209 -14.98 -7.75 -0.38
C ILE A 209 -15.88 -8.76 0.35
N SER A 210 -16.69 -9.53 -0.37
CA SER A 210 -17.61 -10.48 0.28
C SER A 210 -16.86 -11.61 1.00
N LEU A 211 -15.72 -12.06 0.45
CA LEU A 211 -14.89 -13.05 1.12
C LEU A 211 -14.15 -12.44 2.32
N PHE A 212 -13.70 -11.20 2.21
CA PHE A 212 -13.03 -10.52 3.31
C PHE A 212 -13.96 -10.28 4.52
N GLU A 213 -15.20 -9.89 4.26
CA GLU A 213 -16.21 -9.60 5.31
C GLU A 213 -16.79 -10.85 5.94
N ASN A 214 -17.03 -11.91 5.17
CA ASN A 214 -17.83 -13.08 5.61
C ASN A 214 -17.02 -14.38 5.70
N GLY A 215 -15.75 -14.39 5.23
CA GLY A 215 -14.89 -15.56 5.30
C GLY A 215 -14.30 -15.76 6.69
N GLU A 216 -13.91 -16.98 7.00
CA GLU A 216 -13.14 -17.28 8.20
C GLU A 216 -11.80 -16.54 8.17
N ARG A 217 -11.43 -15.93 9.27
CA ARG A 217 -10.19 -15.16 9.42
C ARG A 217 -9.61 -15.28 10.82
N TYR A 218 -8.33 -14.94 10.94
CA TYR A 218 -7.71 -14.72 12.23
C TYR A 218 -8.30 -13.45 12.86
N GLU A 219 -8.77 -13.58 14.09
CA GLU A 219 -9.43 -12.49 14.82
C GLU A 219 -8.52 -12.00 15.94
N LYS A 220 -8.00 -10.79 15.80
CA LYS A 220 -7.28 -10.05 16.83
C LYS A 220 -7.66 -8.60 16.72
N ALA A 221 -8.23 -8.05 17.79
CA ALA A 221 -8.71 -6.68 17.81
C ALA A 221 -7.58 -5.69 17.52
N ALA A 222 -7.89 -4.66 16.74
CA ALA A 222 -6.99 -3.52 16.55
C ALA A 222 -6.80 -2.78 17.89
N PRO A 223 -5.60 -2.19 18.15
CA PRO A 223 -5.40 -1.36 19.31
C PRO A 223 -6.35 -0.15 19.30
N PRO A 224 -6.57 0.53 20.45
CA PRO A 224 -7.35 1.77 20.48
C PRO A 224 -6.83 2.79 19.44
N ARG A 225 -7.75 3.56 18.83
CA ARG A 225 -7.37 4.52 17.76
C ARG A 225 -6.38 5.58 18.24
N GLU A 226 -6.51 6.00 19.50
CA GLU A 226 -5.61 6.96 20.15
C GLU A 226 -4.18 6.41 20.21
N TYR A 227 -4.01 5.15 20.54
CA TYR A 227 -2.70 4.49 20.55
C TYR A 227 -2.10 4.42 19.15
N ALA A 228 -2.87 4.05 18.14
CA ALA A 228 -2.41 4.02 16.76
C ALA A 228 -2.02 5.42 16.26
N ALA A 229 -2.78 6.46 16.63
CA ALA A 229 -2.45 7.85 16.33
C ALA A 229 -1.09 8.26 16.94
N MET A 230 -0.81 7.87 18.19
CA MET A 230 0.49 8.09 18.82
C MET A 230 1.64 7.42 18.07
N LEU A 231 1.43 6.21 17.55
CA LEU A 231 2.44 5.48 16.78
C LEU A 231 2.77 6.14 15.43
N LEU A 232 1.85 6.94 14.89
CA LEU A 232 2.09 7.70 13.65
C LEU A 232 2.91 8.97 13.90
N MET A 233 2.98 9.46 15.12
CA MET A 233 3.76 10.65 15.45
C MET A 233 5.26 10.38 15.26
N LYS A 234 5.98 11.36 14.76
CA LYS A 234 7.44 11.27 14.68
C LYS A 234 8.03 11.24 16.11
N ALA A 235 9.12 10.50 16.29
CA ALA A 235 9.78 10.34 17.59
C ALA A 235 10.11 11.68 18.28
N ASP A 236 10.50 12.69 17.51
CA ASP A 236 10.82 14.02 18.02
C ASP A 236 9.60 14.75 18.61
N THR A 237 8.39 14.43 18.11
CA THR A 237 7.13 14.99 18.61
C THR A 237 6.65 14.22 19.85
N ALA A 238 6.89 12.91 19.91
CA ALA A 238 6.50 12.07 21.05
C ALA A 238 7.28 12.43 22.34
N LEU A 239 8.56 12.79 22.22
CA LEU A 239 9.37 13.26 23.36
C LEU A 239 8.86 14.57 23.96
N SER A 240 8.23 15.43 23.16
CA SER A 240 7.64 16.68 23.63
C SER A 240 6.35 16.47 24.45
N LEU A 241 5.65 15.36 24.28
CA LEU A 241 4.42 15.05 25.03
C LEU A 241 4.67 14.38 26.40
N ILE A 242 5.86 13.83 26.60
CA ILE A 242 6.23 13.19 27.88
C ILE A 242 6.67 14.24 28.93
N HIS A 243 6.93 15.47 28.51
CA HIS A 243 7.34 16.59 29.37
C HIS A 243 6.20 17.60 29.67
N ILE A 244 4.96 17.24 29.37
CA ILE A 244 3.76 17.96 29.79
C ILE A 244 3.02 17.09 30.80
#